data_d988e35393b039871120be4d5cfa303b
#
_entry.id   d988e35393b039871120be4d5cfa303b
#
_cell.length_a   1.000
_cell.length_b   1.000
_cell.length_c   1.000
_cell.angle_alpha   90.00
_cell.angle_beta   90.00
_cell.angle_gamma   90.00
#
_symmetry.space_group_name_H-M   'P 1'
#
loop_
_entity.id
_entity.type
_entity.pdbx_description
1 polymer ?
#
loop_
_entity_poly.entity_id
_entity_poly.type
_entity_poly.pdbx_seq_one_letter_code
_entity_poly.pdbx_strand_id
1 'polypeptide(L)'
;MKKKMIGKVKLTYLQRHTGKKYQDSAESFLLEFFKSLPESKKTTEIEKILNNKPGWDIYYNLIPQRKHILDWYPFNKNSSLLEIGAGTGAVTGMLTEKVKKVTALELTEARAEILAHRLQDKSNLQVFSGNIQNFEPKEKYDYIVMIGVLEYAGLFSQNNKTTFDEAYQYILNKAYSFLNKFGTLFVAIENPIGLRYFSGAVEDHYGELFEGIENYTQYNGIRTYTKKELVKIILKSGFKKTDVYLACPDYKLPQQIIHEDYISNFDQSSLSSLWRNMDVAHPLFHFFSEIMLAAQLKKEKILTSFGNSFLIVAKK
;
A
#
# COMPACT_ATOMS: atom_id res chain seq x y z
N MET A 1 -19.46 -3.19 -19.98
CA MET A 1 -18.37 -2.43 -19.35
C MET A 1 -18.13 -1.15 -20.15
N LYS A 2 -18.26 0.02 -19.52
CA LYS A 2 -17.94 1.32 -20.14
C LYS A 2 -16.42 1.45 -20.23
N LYS A 3 -15.93 2.02 -21.33
CA LYS A 3 -14.49 2.25 -21.59
C LYS A 3 -14.28 3.69 -21.99
N LYS A 4 -13.15 4.27 -21.58
CA LYS A 4 -12.74 5.65 -21.91
C LYS A 4 -11.24 5.65 -22.20
N MET A 5 -10.80 6.39 -23.19
CA MET A 5 -9.38 6.68 -23.41
C MET A 5 -9.04 8.01 -22.76
N ILE A 6 -7.96 8.05 -22.01
CA ILE A 6 -7.38 9.24 -21.40
C ILE A 6 -5.91 9.29 -21.81
N GLY A 7 -5.58 10.11 -22.78
CA GLY A 7 -4.29 10.02 -23.47
C GLY A 7 -4.07 8.62 -24.06
N LYS A 8 -2.99 7.96 -23.67
CA LYS A 8 -2.65 6.60 -24.08
C LYS A 8 -3.22 5.51 -23.16
N VAL A 9 -3.81 5.91 -22.01
CA VAL A 9 -4.32 5.00 -20.98
C VAL A 9 -5.76 4.62 -21.29
N LYS A 10 -6.04 3.32 -21.25
CA LYS A 10 -7.39 2.78 -21.36
C LYS A 10 -7.98 2.57 -19.96
N LEU A 11 -9.01 3.34 -19.61
CA LEU A 11 -9.80 3.18 -18.40
C LEU A 11 -11.06 2.35 -18.69
N THR A 12 -11.27 1.29 -17.91
CA THR A 12 -12.42 0.38 -18.02
C THR A 12 -13.18 0.33 -16.70
N TYR A 13 -14.46 0.61 -16.71
CA TYR A 13 -15.34 0.49 -15.54
C TYR A 13 -15.97 -0.90 -15.52
N LEU A 14 -15.73 -1.68 -14.44
CA LEU A 14 -16.19 -3.06 -14.31
C LEU A 14 -17.71 -3.12 -14.03
N GLN A 15 -18.14 -2.43 -12.97
CA GLN A 15 -19.55 -2.21 -12.61
C GLN A 15 -19.65 -0.92 -11.81
N ARG A 16 -20.81 -0.27 -11.79
CA ARG A 16 -21.02 0.84 -10.86
C ARG A 16 -20.99 0.31 -9.43
N HIS A 17 -20.05 0.83 -8.65
CA HIS A 17 -19.99 0.53 -7.22
C HIS A 17 -21.10 1.32 -6.51
N THR A 18 -22.08 0.61 -5.92
CA THR A 18 -23.19 1.20 -5.16
C THR A 18 -22.89 1.37 -3.67
N GLY A 19 -21.66 1.02 -3.23
CA GLY A 19 -21.23 1.09 -1.84
C GLY A 19 -20.81 2.50 -1.38
N LYS A 20 -20.53 2.65 -0.09
CA LYS A 20 -20.03 3.91 0.49
C LYS A 20 -18.89 4.46 -0.34
N LYS A 21 -19.04 5.67 -0.86
CA LYS A 21 -17.98 6.39 -1.55
C LYS A 21 -16.91 6.71 -0.52
N TYR A 22 -15.75 6.08 -0.63
CA TYR A 22 -14.56 6.59 0.02
C TYR A 22 -14.18 7.85 -0.74
N GLN A 23 -14.42 9.01 -0.16
CA GLN A 23 -14.05 10.31 -0.73
C GLN A 23 -13.06 10.98 0.20
N ASP A 24 -11.89 11.21 -0.34
CA ASP A 24 -10.85 12.05 0.23
C ASP A 24 -11.07 13.50 -0.24
N SER A 25 -10.85 14.48 0.64
CA SER A 25 -11.00 15.90 0.32
C SER A 25 -10.09 16.36 -0.83
N ALA A 26 -8.97 15.66 -1.04
CA ALA A 26 -8.01 15.95 -2.10
C ALA A 26 -8.44 15.48 -3.50
N GLU A 27 -9.42 14.58 -3.63
CA GLU A 27 -9.72 13.95 -4.94
C GLU A 27 -10.12 14.97 -6.01
N SER A 28 -10.97 15.94 -5.67
CA SER A 28 -11.39 16.98 -6.62
C SER A 28 -10.23 17.86 -7.07
N PHE A 29 -9.36 18.24 -6.13
CA PHE A 29 -8.15 19.02 -6.44
C PHE A 29 -7.19 18.23 -7.33
N LEU A 30 -6.89 16.98 -7.00
CA LEU A 30 -5.99 16.14 -7.76
C LEU A 30 -6.50 15.85 -9.17
N LEU A 31 -7.82 15.65 -9.33
CA LEU A 31 -8.42 15.43 -10.64
C LEU A 31 -8.24 16.64 -11.54
N GLU A 32 -8.57 17.83 -11.05
CA GLU A 32 -8.41 19.08 -11.81
C GLU A 32 -6.94 19.35 -12.12
N PHE A 33 -6.06 19.16 -11.13
CA PHE A 33 -4.63 19.33 -11.27
C PHE A 33 -4.05 18.45 -12.40
N PHE A 34 -4.34 17.15 -12.41
CA PHE A 34 -3.79 16.25 -13.44
C PHE A 34 -4.48 16.39 -14.81
N LYS A 35 -5.70 16.90 -14.86
CA LYS A 35 -6.38 17.21 -16.13
C LYS A 35 -5.84 18.45 -16.80
N SER A 36 -5.59 19.50 -16.05
CA SER A 36 -5.24 20.83 -16.58
C SER A 36 -3.79 20.95 -17.01
N LEU A 37 -2.89 20.10 -16.47
CA LEU A 37 -1.44 20.24 -16.67
C LEU A 37 -0.90 19.32 -17.77
N PRO A 38 -0.09 19.88 -18.69
CA PRO A 38 0.70 19.08 -19.62
C PRO A 38 1.78 18.31 -18.84
N GLU A 39 2.18 17.14 -19.37
CA GLU A 39 3.14 16.22 -18.72
C GLU A 39 4.44 16.92 -18.32
N SER A 40 4.96 17.80 -19.21
CA SER A 40 6.22 18.53 -18.98
C SER A 40 6.21 19.48 -17.77
N LYS A 41 5.03 19.85 -17.28
CA LYS A 41 4.89 20.77 -16.12
C LYS A 41 4.55 20.06 -14.83
N LYS A 42 4.09 18.81 -14.87
CA LYS A 42 3.60 18.08 -13.69
C LYS A 42 4.62 18.03 -12.56
N THR A 43 5.87 17.65 -12.84
CA THR A 43 6.92 17.55 -11.82
C THR A 43 7.15 18.89 -11.11
N THR A 44 7.35 19.96 -11.87
CA THR A 44 7.62 21.28 -11.30
C THR A 44 6.45 21.80 -10.47
N GLU A 45 5.21 21.60 -10.93
CA GLU A 45 4.03 22.04 -10.17
C GLU A 45 3.81 21.18 -8.91
N ILE A 46 4.07 19.87 -8.96
CA ILE A 46 4.08 19.00 -7.76
C ILE A 46 5.09 19.50 -6.74
N GLU A 47 6.32 19.84 -7.16
CA GLU A 47 7.34 20.37 -6.26
C GLU A 47 6.91 21.68 -5.59
N LYS A 48 6.26 22.59 -6.34
CA LYS A 48 5.71 23.84 -5.78
C LYS A 48 4.63 23.56 -4.73
N ILE A 49 3.72 22.62 -4.99
CA ILE A 49 2.67 22.23 -4.03
C ILE A 49 3.31 21.68 -2.76
N LEU A 50 4.26 20.74 -2.89
CA LEU A 50 4.92 20.10 -1.75
C LEU A 50 5.72 21.12 -0.90
N ASN A 51 6.37 22.10 -1.52
CA ASN A 51 7.10 23.17 -0.83
C ASN A 51 6.17 24.08 -0.01
N ASN A 52 4.91 24.18 -0.39
CA ASN A 52 3.89 24.94 0.35
C ASN A 52 3.26 24.15 1.52
N LYS A 53 3.80 22.99 1.87
CA LYS A 53 3.35 22.15 2.99
C LYS A 53 1.82 21.89 2.97
N PRO A 54 1.31 21.21 1.95
CA PRO A 54 -0.13 20.92 1.83
C PRO A 54 -0.58 19.97 2.97
N GLY A 55 -1.89 19.83 3.15
CA GLY A 55 -2.46 18.82 4.03
C GLY A 55 -2.01 17.40 3.68
N TRP A 56 -2.12 16.49 4.65
CA TRP A 56 -1.64 15.11 4.52
C TRP A 56 -2.20 14.39 3.30
N ASP A 57 -3.49 14.56 3.02
CA ASP A 57 -4.20 13.95 1.91
C ASP A 57 -3.57 14.32 0.52
N ILE A 58 -3.24 15.58 0.32
CA ILE A 58 -2.54 16.04 -0.90
C ILE A 58 -1.07 15.59 -0.88
N TYR A 59 -0.38 15.80 0.27
CA TYR A 59 1.01 15.44 0.43
C TYR A 59 1.24 13.96 0.11
N TYR A 60 0.47 13.07 0.74
CA TYR A 60 0.57 11.62 0.56
C TYR A 60 0.38 11.16 -0.88
N ASN A 61 -0.52 11.82 -1.61
CA ASN A 61 -0.78 11.49 -3.01
C ASN A 61 0.29 12.01 -3.98
N LEU A 62 1.03 13.08 -3.62
CA LEU A 62 1.98 13.73 -4.53
C LEU A 62 3.44 13.40 -4.23
N ILE A 63 3.78 13.05 -2.99
CA ILE A 63 5.17 12.86 -2.54
C ILE A 63 5.88 11.71 -3.27
N PRO A 64 7.05 11.93 -3.89
CA PRO A 64 7.76 10.89 -4.65
C PRO A 64 8.29 9.74 -3.81
N GLN A 65 8.51 9.93 -2.49
CA GLN A 65 9.04 8.89 -1.60
C GLN A 65 8.18 7.62 -1.56
N ARG A 66 6.90 7.70 -1.89
CA ARG A 66 6.03 6.52 -1.93
C ARG A 66 6.53 5.39 -2.83
N LYS A 67 7.24 5.73 -3.91
CA LYS A 67 7.84 4.74 -4.82
C LYS A 67 8.92 3.89 -4.16
N HIS A 68 9.60 4.40 -3.10
CA HIS A 68 10.69 3.70 -2.44
C HIS A 68 10.28 2.35 -1.84
N ILE A 69 8.99 2.11 -1.67
CA ILE A 69 8.49 0.80 -1.20
C ILE A 69 8.90 -0.34 -2.14
N LEU A 70 9.02 -0.08 -3.44
CA LEU A 70 9.29 -1.11 -4.46
C LEU A 70 10.32 -0.70 -5.53
N ASP A 71 10.82 0.53 -5.57
CA ASP A 71 11.72 0.97 -6.65
C ASP A 71 13.10 0.27 -6.61
N TRP A 72 13.50 -0.25 -5.47
CA TRP A 72 14.71 -1.05 -5.24
C TRP A 72 14.60 -2.49 -5.79
N TYR A 73 13.37 -3.02 -5.97
CA TYR A 73 13.16 -4.41 -6.38
C TYR A 73 13.54 -4.60 -7.86
N PRO A 74 14.31 -5.67 -8.20
CA PRO A 74 14.77 -5.93 -9.57
C PRO A 74 13.67 -6.62 -10.40
N PHE A 75 12.63 -5.89 -10.77
CA PHE A 75 11.59 -6.38 -11.65
C PHE A 75 12.15 -6.81 -13.01
N ASN A 76 11.62 -7.89 -13.58
CA ASN A 76 11.93 -8.25 -14.94
C ASN A 76 11.19 -7.30 -15.91
N LYS A 77 11.95 -6.62 -16.77
CA LYS A 77 11.41 -5.65 -17.74
C LYS A 77 10.43 -6.24 -18.75
N ASN A 78 10.48 -7.54 -19.00
CA ASN A 78 9.57 -8.21 -19.94
C ASN A 78 8.29 -8.75 -19.30
N SER A 79 8.09 -8.51 -18.02
CA SER A 79 6.99 -9.06 -17.24
C SER A 79 5.71 -8.23 -17.29
N SER A 80 4.64 -8.84 -16.78
CA SER A 80 3.34 -8.24 -16.53
C SER A 80 3.09 -8.07 -15.02
N LEU A 81 2.43 -6.97 -14.64
CA LEU A 81 2.14 -6.63 -13.26
C LEU A 81 0.68 -6.19 -13.09
N LEU A 82 0.05 -6.67 -12.03
CA LEU A 82 -1.24 -6.18 -11.54
C LEU A 82 -1.02 -5.43 -10.22
N GLU A 83 -1.40 -4.17 -10.19
CA GLU A 83 -1.49 -3.38 -8.97
C GLU A 83 -2.95 -3.35 -8.50
N ILE A 84 -3.22 -3.86 -7.31
CA ILE A 84 -4.55 -3.88 -6.68
C ILE A 84 -4.58 -2.76 -5.64
N GLY A 85 -5.58 -1.86 -5.74
CA GLY A 85 -5.68 -0.66 -4.92
C GLY A 85 -4.68 0.42 -5.34
N ALA A 86 -4.62 0.69 -6.65
CA ALA A 86 -3.64 1.63 -7.21
C ALA A 86 -3.83 3.09 -6.75
N GLY A 87 -4.97 3.42 -6.13
CA GLY A 87 -5.29 4.76 -5.67
C GLY A 87 -5.20 5.80 -6.79
N THR A 88 -4.54 6.90 -6.51
CA THR A 88 -4.30 7.98 -7.49
C THR A 88 -3.04 7.78 -8.34
N GLY A 89 -2.41 6.60 -8.29
CA GLY A 89 -1.26 6.25 -9.13
C GLY A 89 0.11 6.72 -8.60
N ALA A 90 0.24 6.98 -7.30
CA ALA A 90 1.49 7.46 -6.72
C ALA A 90 2.66 6.46 -6.87
N VAL A 91 2.37 5.15 -6.84
CA VAL A 91 3.36 4.08 -7.05
C VAL A 91 3.31 3.56 -8.49
N THR A 92 2.14 3.54 -9.12
CA THR A 92 1.90 3.02 -10.48
C THR A 92 2.86 3.59 -11.53
N GLY A 93 3.18 4.89 -11.45
CA GLY A 93 4.10 5.54 -12.38
C GLY A 93 5.46 4.84 -12.44
N MET A 94 6.06 4.57 -11.29
CA MET A 94 7.32 3.83 -11.17
C MET A 94 7.18 2.39 -11.72
N LEU A 95 6.08 1.71 -11.42
CA LEU A 95 5.85 0.35 -11.91
C LEU A 95 5.78 0.29 -13.44
N THR A 96 5.23 1.31 -14.11
CA THR A 96 5.21 1.39 -15.59
C THR A 96 6.61 1.51 -16.20
N GLU A 97 7.59 1.99 -15.46
CA GLU A 97 8.99 2.08 -15.90
C GLU A 97 9.78 0.79 -15.66
N LYS A 98 9.29 -0.06 -14.75
CA LYS A 98 9.97 -1.30 -14.34
C LYS A 98 9.57 -2.53 -15.15
N VAL A 99 8.35 -2.58 -15.70
CA VAL A 99 7.81 -3.78 -16.38
C VAL A 99 7.19 -3.45 -17.74
N LYS A 100 7.00 -4.48 -18.56
CA LYS A 100 6.45 -4.34 -19.92
C LYS A 100 4.97 -3.92 -19.91
N LYS A 101 4.16 -4.42 -18.97
CA LYS A 101 2.72 -4.20 -18.93
C LYS A 101 2.25 -4.03 -17.49
N VAL A 102 1.52 -2.97 -17.21
CA VAL A 102 0.88 -2.71 -15.92
C VAL A 102 -0.62 -2.69 -16.09
N THR A 103 -1.31 -3.43 -15.24
CA THR A 103 -2.74 -3.32 -15.03
C THR A 103 -2.97 -2.75 -13.63
N ALA A 104 -3.62 -1.61 -13.53
CA ALA A 104 -3.97 -0.99 -12.26
C ALA A 104 -5.47 -1.19 -12.01
N LEU A 105 -5.81 -1.78 -10.87
CA LEU A 105 -7.17 -1.94 -10.38
C LEU A 105 -7.39 -1.01 -9.20
N GLU A 106 -8.34 -0.09 -9.34
CA GLU A 106 -8.72 0.85 -8.29
C GLU A 106 -10.23 0.78 -8.04
N LEU A 107 -10.63 0.74 -6.78
CA LEU A 107 -12.01 0.56 -6.38
C LEU A 107 -12.90 1.70 -6.83
N THR A 108 -12.45 2.95 -6.59
CA THR A 108 -13.26 4.15 -6.81
C THR A 108 -13.07 4.73 -8.21
N GLU A 109 -14.17 5.18 -8.81
CA GLU A 109 -14.13 5.81 -10.14
C GLU A 109 -13.29 7.10 -10.13
N ALA A 110 -13.41 7.91 -9.07
CA ALA A 110 -12.69 9.17 -8.94
C ALA A 110 -11.16 8.96 -8.93
N ARG A 111 -10.65 8.04 -8.09
CA ARG A 111 -9.22 7.74 -8.03
C ARG A 111 -8.69 7.11 -9.30
N ALA A 112 -9.47 6.20 -9.90
CA ALA A 112 -9.11 5.60 -11.18
C ALA A 112 -9.00 6.65 -12.31
N GLU A 113 -9.88 7.67 -12.33
CA GLU A 113 -9.77 8.80 -13.27
C GLU A 113 -8.54 9.67 -12.99
N ILE A 114 -8.26 9.99 -11.71
CA ILE A 114 -7.05 10.73 -11.32
C ILE A 114 -5.81 9.99 -11.79
N LEU A 115 -5.71 8.68 -11.51
CA LEU A 115 -4.61 7.82 -11.95
C LEU A 115 -4.43 7.87 -13.47
N ALA A 116 -5.52 7.72 -14.23
CA ALA A 116 -5.47 7.73 -15.69
C ALA A 116 -5.00 9.09 -16.24
N HIS A 117 -5.43 10.21 -15.66
CA HIS A 117 -4.96 11.56 -16.04
C HIS A 117 -3.51 11.82 -15.61
N ARG A 118 -3.13 11.33 -14.43
CA ARG A 118 -1.75 11.43 -13.91
C ARG A 118 -0.74 10.77 -14.85
N LEU A 119 -1.08 9.61 -15.41
CA LEU A 119 -0.20 8.75 -16.20
C LEU A 119 -0.65 8.62 -17.66
N GLN A 120 -1.34 9.62 -18.19
CA GLN A 120 -1.97 9.58 -19.52
C GLN A 120 -0.99 9.37 -20.69
N ASP A 121 0.31 9.58 -20.47
CA ASP A 121 1.39 9.34 -21.44
C ASP A 121 1.85 7.88 -21.51
N LYS A 122 1.51 7.04 -20.52
CA LYS A 122 2.00 5.66 -20.38
C LYS A 122 1.22 4.69 -21.28
N SER A 123 1.82 4.25 -22.37
CA SER A 123 1.19 3.32 -23.34
C SER A 123 1.08 1.87 -22.85
N ASN A 124 1.87 1.50 -21.82
CA ASN A 124 1.88 0.16 -21.23
C ASN A 124 0.96 0.02 -19.99
N LEU A 125 0.11 1.03 -19.71
CA LEU A 125 -0.80 1.06 -18.59
C LEU A 125 -2.26 0.82 -19.02
N GLN A 126 -2.95 -0.07 -18.32
CA GLN A 126 -4.41 -0.22 -18.37
C GLN A 126 -4.98 -0.01 -16.97
N VAL A 127 -6.04 0.76 -16.86
CA VAL A 127 -6.72 1.05 -15.59
C VAL A 127 -8.10 0.42 -15.59
N PHE A 128 -8.43 -0.24 -14.49
CA PHE A 128 -9.77 -0.77 -14.21
C PHE A 128 -10.31 -0.11 -12.96
N SER A 129 -11.53 0.39 -13.05
CA SER A 129 -12.28 0.87 -11.88
C SER A 129 -13.29 -0.16 -11.44
N GLY A 130 -13.21 -0.61 -10.20
CA GLY A 130 -14.13 -1.56 -9.59
C GLY A 130 -13.49 -2.47 -8.55
N ASN A 131 -14.32 -3.33 -7.95
CA ASN A 131 -13.90 -4.25 -6.91
C ASN A 131 -13.13 -5.45 -7.52
N ILE A 132 -12.12 -5.95 -6.80
CA ILE A 132 -11.38 -7.18 -7.14
C ILE A 132 -12.30 -8.38 -7.30
N GLN A 133 -13.43 -8.41 -6.60
CA GLN A 133 -14.43 -9.47 -6.72
C GLN A 133 -14.99 -9.60 -8.15
N ASN A 134 -15.11 -8.48 -8.85
CA ASN A 134 -15.66 -8.37 -10.21
C ASN A 134 -14.58 -8.30 -11.29
N PHE A 135 -13.31 -8.41 -10.88
CA PHE A 135 -12.17 -8.38 -11.80
C PHE A 135 -11.78 -9.80 -12.18
N GLU A 136 -11.89 -10.12 -13.47
CA GLU A 136 -11.46 -11.40 -14.04
C GLU A 136 -10.47 -11.11 -15.17
N PRO A 137 -9.18 -11.24 -14.91
CA PRO A 137 -8.15 -10.98 -15.90
C PRO A 137 -8.14 -12.07 -16.99
N LYS A 138 -7.89 -11.65 -18.23
CA LYS A 138 -7.74 -12.59 -19.35
C LYS A 138 -6.42 -13.35 -19.34
N GLU A 139 -5.41 -12.78 -18.73
CA GLU A 139 -4.04 -13.30 -18.65
C GLU A 139 -3.60 -13.27 -17.18
N LYS A 140 -2.68 -14.15 -16.83
CA LYS A 140 -2.04 -14.15 -15.52
C LYS A 140 -0.87 -13.18 -15.49
N TYR A 141 -0.47 -12.78 -14.29
CA TYR A 141 0.58 -11.81 -14.04
C TYR A 141 1.82 -12.45 -13.44
N ASP A 142 2.99 -11.87 -13.73
CA ASP A 142 4.26 -12.26 -13.11
C ASP A 142 4.40 -11.64 -11.72
N TYR A 143 3.80 -10.44 -11.54
CA TYR A 143 3.80 -9.71 -10.28
C TYR A 143 2.41 -9.23 -9.92
N ILE A 144 2.09 -9.30 -8.63
CA ILE A 144 0.92 -8.62 -8.04
C ILE A 144 1.40 -7.74 -6.89
N VAL A 145 0.89 -6.51 -6.81
CA VAL A 145 1.23 -5.52 -5.79
C VAL A 145 -0.04 -5.09 -5.06
N MET A 146 0.00 -5.11 -3.73
CA MET A 146 -1.03 -4.63 -2.82
C MET A 146 -0.37 -3.78 -1.74
N ILE A 147 -0.52 -2.46 -1.80
CA ILE A 147 0.09 -1.53 -0.84
C ILE A 147 -1.02 -0.76 -0.13
N GLY A 148 -1.25 -1.04 1.16
CA GLY A 148 -2.32 -0.41 1.92
C GLY A 148 -3.70 -0.81 1.41
N VAL A 149 -3.98 -2.11 1.29
CA VAL A 149 -5.21 -2.64 0.69
C VAL A 149 -5.84 -3.75 1.52
N LEU A 150 -5.04 -4.67 2.05
CA LEU A 150 -5.57 -5.86 2.72
C LEU A 150 -6.32 -5.53 4.00
N GLU A 151 -5.95 -4.47 4.71
CA GLU A 151 -6.61 -3.98 5.90
C GLU A 151 -8.11 -3.72 5.68
N TYR A 152 -8.48 -3.35 4.46
CA TYR A 152 -9.86 -3.09 4.05
C TYR A 152 -10.63 -4.33 3.58
N ALA A 153 -10.06 -5.52 3.71
CA ALA A 153 -10.66 -6.76 3.19
C ALA A 153 -12.07 -7.00 3.74
N GLY A 154 -12.32 -6.69 5.01
CA GLY A 154 -13.62 -6.83 5.64
C GLY A 154 -14.71 -5.92 5.04
N LEU A 155 -14.33 -4.73 4.56
CA LEU A 155 -15.26 -3.81 3.87
C LEU A 155 -15.69 -4.32 2.49
N PHE A 156 -14.86 -5.13 1.86
CA PHE A 156 -15.11 -5.66 0.52
C PHE A 156 -15.84 -6.99 0.54
N SER A 157 -16.03 -7.60 1.71
CA SER A 157 -16.82 -8.81 1.84
C SER A 157 -18.33 -8.47 1.72
N GLN A 158 -19.03 -9.15 0.81
CA GLN A 158 -20.45 -8.91 0.58
C GLN A 158 -21.37 -9.47 1.69
N ASN A 159 -20.80 -10.22 2.64
CA ASN A 159 -21.55 -10.84 3.72
C ASN A 159 -21.10 -10.31 5.08
N ASN A 160 -22.00 -9.64 5.81
CA ASN A 160 -21.79 -9.18 7.19
C ASN A 160 -21.47 -10.31 8.21
N LYS A 161 -21.34 -11.56 7.75
CA LYS A 161 -21.01 -12.74 8.56
C LYS A 161 -19.59 -13.27 8.29
N THR A 162 -18.84 -12.64 7.38
CA THR A 162 -17.48 -13.08 7.02
C THR A 162 -16.49 -12.57 8.06
N THR A 163 -15.69 -13.45 8.63
CA THR A 163 -14.59 -13.07 9.52
C THR A 163 -13.51 -12.32 8.76
N PHE A 164 -12.68 -11.56 9.46
CA PHE A 164 -11.53 -10.89 8.84
C PHE A 164 -10.59 -11.88 8.15
N ASP A 165 -10.34 -13.03 8.77
CA ASP A 165 -9.47 -14.06 8.19
C ASP A 165 -10.03 -14.61 6.88
N GLU A 166 -11.34 -14.84 6.80
CA GLU A 166 -12.00 -15.28 5.56
C GLU A 166 -11.94 -14.21 4.48
N ALA A 167 -12.13 -12.93 4.84
CA ALA A 167 -12.04 -11.82 3.90
C ALA A 167 -10.62 -11.66 3.33
N TYR A 168 -9.60 -11.71 4.18
CA TYR A 168 -8.19 -11.72 3.77
C TYR A 168 -7.86 -12.91 2.88
N GLN A 169 -8.28 -14.11 3.31
CA GLN A 169 -8.06 -15.36 2.57
C GLN A 169 -8.68 -15.29 1.17
N TYR A 170 -9.89 -14.72 1.07
CA TYR A 170 -10.56 -14.55 -0.21
C TYR A 170 -9.75 -13.68 -1.18
N ILE A 171 -9.27 -12.49 -0.73
CA ILE A 171 -8.48 -11.60 -1.57
C ILE A 171 -7.14 -12.23 -1.95
N LEU A 172 -6.45 -12.87 -1.00
CA LEU A 172 -5.18 -13.55 -1.24
C LEU A 172 -5.33 -14.74 -2.20
N ASN A 173 -6.40 -15.53 -2.08
CA ASN A 173 -6.71 -16.62 -3.01
C ASN A 173 -6.97 -16.09 -4.44
N LYS A 174 -7.69 -14.97 -4.59
CA LYS A 174 -7.86 -14.33 -5.89
C LYS A 174 -6.52 -13.88 -6.46
N ALA A 175 -5.70 -13.18 -5.67
CA ALA A 175 -4.37 -12.78 -6.09
C ALA A 175 -3.52 -14.00 -6.50
N TYR A 176 -3.54 -15.05 -5.69
CA TYR A 176 -2.84 -16.31 -6.03
C TYR A 176 -3.31 -16.89 -7.35
N SER A 177 -4.62 -16.88 -7.61
CA SER A 177 -5.19 -17.38 -8.86
C SER A 177 -4.79 -16.56 -10.08
N PHE A 178 -4.57 -15.26 -9.93
CA PHE A 178 -4.16 -14.35 -10.99
C PHE A 178 -2.65 -14.41 -11.32
N LEU A 179 -1.82 -14.99 -10.44
CA LEU A 179 -0.39 -15.14 -10.66
C LEU A 179 -0.04 -16.30 -11.59
N ASN A 180 1.00 -16.09 -12.40
CA ASN A 180 1.74 -17.13 -13.10
C ASN A 180 2.36 -18.15 -12.13
N LYS A 181 2.82 -19.30 -12.62
CA LYS A 181 3.38 -20.42 -11.81
C LYS A 181 4.53 -20.01 -10.89
N PHE A 182 5.34 -19.04 -11.29
CA PHE A 182 6.49 -18.51 -10.52
C PHE A 182 6.28 -17.03 -10.17
N GLY A 183 5.02 -16.62 -10.13
CA GLY A 183 4.68 -15.24 -9.86
C GLY A 183 4.97 -14.82 -8.42
N THR A 184 5.07 -13.52 -8.22
CA THR A 184 5.40 -12.91 -6.93
C THR A 184 4.29 -11.95 -6.51
N LEU A 185 3.87 -12.07 -5.25
CA LEU A 185 2.97 -11.12 -4.58
C LEU A 185 3.78 -10.21 -3.66
N PHE A 186 3.50 -8.92 -3.70
CA PHE A 186 3.97 -7.92 -2.77
C PHE A 186 2.80 -7.40 -1.95
N VAL A 187 2.94 -7.41 -0.62
CA VAL A 187 1.95 -6.87 0.31
C VAL A 187 2.65 -5.91 1.25
N ALA A 188 2.20 -4.65 1.29
CA ALA A 188 2.65 -3.69 2.30
C ALA A 188 1.46 -3.24 3.14
N ILE A 189 1.63 -3.26 4.47
CA ILE A 189 0.56 -3.00 5.44
C ILE A 189 1.14 -2.57 6.79
N GLU A 190 0.38 -1.84 7.59
CA GLU A 190 0.71 -1.51 8.97
C GLU A 190 0.74 -2.76 9.87
N ASN A 191 1.52 -2.67 10.94
CA ASN A 191 1.56 -3.65 12.01
C ASN A 191 0.78 -3.13 13.22
N PRO A 192 -0.28 -3.80 13.68
CA PRO A 192 -1.10 -3.32 14.81
C PRO A 192 -0.30 -3.18 16.11
N ILE A 193 0.84 -3.87 16.23
CA ILE A 193 1.76 -3.78 17.38
C ILE A 193 3.08 -3.08 16.98
N GLY A 194 3.02 -2.14 16.05
CA GLY A 194 4.15 -1.28 15.71
C GLY A 194 4.56 -0.38 16.88
N LEU A 195 5.88 -0.13 17.05
CA LEU A 195 6.39 0.67 18.16
C LEU A 195 5.74 2.04 18.28
N ARG A 196 5.37 2.67 17.16
CA ARG A 196 4.74 3.98 17.15
C ARG A 196 3.41 4.00 17.92
N TYR A 197 2.63 2.93 17.87
CA TYR A 197 1.34 2.88 18.57
C TYR A 197 1.53 2.77 20.08
N PHE A 198 2.55 2.04 20.54
CA PHE A 198 2.90 2.03 21.97
C PHE A 198 3.43 3.39 22.45
N SER A 199 4.12 4.14 21.57
CA SER A 199 4.67 5.43 21.93
C SER A 199 3.68 6.59 21.88
N GLY A 200 2.44 6.36 21.44
CA GLY A 200 1.36 7.35 21.48
C GLY A 200 0.77 7.77 20.14
N ALA A 201 1.17 7.11 19.01
CA ALA A 201 0.48 7.32 17.76
C ALA A 201 -0.91 6.68 17.82
N VAL A 202 -1.89 7.35 17.23
CA VAL A 202 -3.23 6.79 17.04
C VAL A 202 -3.22 5.72 15.96
N GLU A 203 -4.17 4.80 15.97
CA GLU A 203 -4.36 3.82 14.92
C GLU A 203 -4.82 4.50 13.61
N ASP A 204 -4.23 4.13 12.50
CA ASP A 204 -4.35 4.86 11.22
C ASP A 204 -5.76 4.94 10.64
N HIS A 205 -6.63 3.98 10.97
CA HIS A 205 -7.95 3.84 10.37
C HIS A 205 -9.08 4.26 11.29
N TYR A 206 -8.84 4.22 12.60
CA TYR A 206 -9.83 4.55 13.63
C TYR A 206 -9.57 5.92 14.27
N GLY A 207 -8.30 6.38 14.25
CA GLY A 207 -7.90 7.62 14.91
C GLY A 207 -7.89 7.53 16.44
N GLU A 208 -7.92 6.31 17.00
CA GLU A 208 -7.97 6.05 18.44
C GLU A 208 -6.63 5.48 18.93
N LEU A 209 -6.28 5.81 20.18
CA LEU A 209 -5.09 5.23 20.83
C LEU A 209 -5.31 3.74 21.10
N PHE A 210 -4.28 2.93 20.89
CA PHE A 210 -4.20 1.52 21.26
C PHE A 210 -5.16 0.57 20.54
N GLU A 211 -6.05 1.03 19.66
CA GLU A 211 -7.08 0.20 19.02
C GLU A 211 -6.50 -1.06 18.36
N GLY A 212 -5.40 -0.92 17.59
CA GLY A 212 -4.71 -2.07 17.00
C GLY A 212 -4.06 -2.99 18.04
N ILE A 213 -3.45 -2.41 19.10
CA ILE A 213 -2.81 -3.16 20.19
C ILE A 213 -3.85 -3.97 20.98
N GLU A 214 -5.04 -3.42 21.18
CA GLU A 214 -6.17 -4.05 21.88
C GLU A 214 -6.99 -4.96 20.95
N ASN A 215 -6.44 -5.27 19.76
CA ASN A 215 -7.03 -6.21 18.82
C ASN A 215 -8.37 -5.76 18.22
N TYR A 216 -8.50 -4.45 17.96
CA TYR A 216 -9.67 -3.84 17.29
C TYR A 216 -10.98 -4.10 18.03
N THR A 217 -11.19 -3.35 19.10
CA THR A 217 -12.38 -3.45 19.96
C THR A 217 -13.65 -2.98 19.23
N GLN A 218 -13.49 -2.09 18.25
CA GLN A 218 -14.56 -1.58 17.40
C GLN A 218 -14.56 -2.30 16.05
N TYR A 219 -15.71 -2.82 15.64
CA TYR A 219 -15.84 -3.48 14.35
C TYR A 219 -16.35 -2.50 13.28
N ASN A 220 -15.49 -2.08 12.37
CA ASN A 220 -15.88 -1.28 11.21
C ASN A 220 -15.51 -1.91 9.85
N GLY A 221 -15.01 -3.15 9.86
CA GLY A 221 -14.58 -3.85 8.64
C GLY A 221 -13.12 -3.60 8.23
N ILE A 222 -12.34 -2.87 9.04
CA ILE A 222 -10.93 -2.61 8.81
C ILE A 222 -10.11 -3.26 9.93
N ARG A 223 -9.03 -3.94 9.57
CA ARG A 223 -8.09 -4.55 10.52
C ARG A 223 -6.76 -4.80 9.86
N THR A 224 -5.68 -4.52 10.57
CA THR A 224 -4.33 -4.96 10.20
C THR A 224 -3.95 -6.23 10.98
N TYR A 225 -2.87 -6.88 10.56
CA TYR A 225 -2.40 -8.13 11.12
C TYR A 225 -0.94 -8.03 11.54
N THR A 226 -0.59 -8.70 12.64
CA THR A 226 0.80 -8.87 13.05
C THR A 226 1.59 -9.63 11.96
N LYS A 227 2.91 -9.51 11.98
CA LYS A 227 3.80 -10.24 11.07
C LYS A 227 3.46 -11.73 10.99
N LYS A 228 3.28 -12.38 12.15
CA LYS A 228 3.01 -13.82 12.21
C LYS A 228 1.67 -14.20 11.61
N GLU A 229 0.63 -13.44 11.90
CA GLU A 229 -0.72 -13.65 11.34
C GLU A 229 -0.71 -13.47 9.83
N LEU A 230 -0.09 -12.38 9.35
CA LEU A 230 -0.04 -12.05 7.93
C LEU A 230 0.74 -13.10 7.14
N VAL A 231 1.91 -13.53 7.61
CA VAL A 231 2.69 -14.62 6.98
C VAL A 231 1.88 -15.90 6.95
N LYS A 232 1.25 -16.26 8.07
CA LYS A 232 0.43 -17.48 8.17
C LYS A 232 -0.71 -17.50 7.15
N ILE A 233 -1.45 -16.38 7.00
CA ILE A 233 -2.59 -16.32 6.09
C ILE A 233 -2.14 -16.31 4.61
N ILE A 234 -1.00 -15.68 4.29
CA ILE A 234 -0.39 -15.72 2.97
C ILE A 234 0.01 -17.14 2.60
N LEU A 235 0.71 -17.86 3.49
CA LEU A 235 1.10 -19.26 3.25
C LEU A 235 -0.12 -20.18 3.11
N LYS A 236 -1.17 -19.96 3.92
CA LYS A 236 -2.44 -20.69 3.82
C LYS A 236 -3.14 -20.47 2.45
N SER A 237 -2.86 -19.36 1.78
CA SER A 237 -3.36 -19.08 0.42
C SER A 237 -2.61 -19.81 -0.69
N GLY A 238 -1.62 -20.65 -0.35
CA GLY A 238 -0.88 -21.49 -1.30
C GLY A 238 0.50 -20.97 -1.68
N PHE A 239 0.91 -19.79 -1.21
CA PHE A 239 2.28 -19.30 -1.40
C PHE A 239 3.29 -20.20 -0.66
N LYS A 240 4.46 -20.41 -1.28
CA LYS A 240 5.45 -21.38 -0.78
C LYS A 240 6.50 -20.76 0.12
N LYS A 241 6.82 -19.49 -0.13
CA LYS A 241 7.87 -18.75 0.57
C LYS A 241 7.46 -17.30 0.74
N THR A 242 7.82 -16.74 1.88
CA THR A 242 7.70 -15.29 2.16
C THR A 242 9.05 -14.76 2.61
N ASP A 243 9.46 -13.65 2.05
CA ASP A 243 10.55 -12.82 2.54
C ASP A 243 9.92 -11.57 3.18
N VAL A 244 10.28 -11.26 4.41
CA VAL A 244 9.71 -10.16 5.20
C VAL A 244 10.71 -9.02 5.28
N TYR A 245 10.26 -7.82 4.94
CA TYR A 245 11.02 -6.59 5.05
C TYR A 245 10.31 -5.62 5.99
N LEU A 246 11.07 -4.95 6.82
CA LEU A 246 10.60 -3.81 7.57
C LEU A 246 10.67 -2.57 6.66
N ALA A 247 9.55 -1.91 6.48
CA ALA A 247 9.51 -0.61 5.80
C ALA A 247 9.64 0.48 6.86
N CYS A 248 10.76 1.18 6.86
CA CYS A 248 11.14 2.10 7.91
C CYS A 248 11.13 3.56 7.42
N PRO A 249 10.58 4.50 8.18
CA PRO A 249 9.84 4.32 9.43
C PRO A 249 8.45 3.73 9.23
N ASP A 250 7.88 3.79 8.02
CA ASP A 250 6.56 3.32 7.64
C ASP A 250 6.49 3.04 6.13
N TYR A 251 5.64 2.08 5.68
CA TYR A 251 5.49 1.75 4.26
C TYR A 251 4.89 2.89 3.43
N LYS A 252 4.19 3.82 4.06
CA LYS A 252 3.59 4.98 3.38
C LYS A 252 4.66 5.91 2.81
N LEU A 253 5.72 6.14 3.59
CA LEU A 253 6.85 7.01 3.24
C LEU A 253 8.19 6.35 3.63
N PRO A 254 8.53 5.20 3.03
CA PRO A 254 9.70 4.47 3.45
C PRO A 254 10.99 5.20 3.04
N GLN A 255 11.91 5.28 3.98
CA GLN A 255 13.27 5.76 3.76
C GLN A 255 14.23 4.58 3.55
N GLN A 256 13.94 3.45 4.20
CA GLN A 256 14.70 2.22 4.07
C GLN A 256 13.76 1.01 4.07
N ILE A 257 14.13 0.00 3.26
CA ILE A 257 13.48 -1.31 3.22
C ILE A 257 14.53 -2.33 3.63
N ILE A 258 14.31 -2.99 4.78
CA ILE A 258 15.32 -3.84 5.41
C ILE A 258 14.76 -5.24 5.58
N HIS A 259 15.42 -6.24 4.96
CA HIS A 259 15.07 -7.63 5.20
C HIS A 259 15.25 -7.99 6.68
N GLU A 260 14.32 -8.74 7.26
CA GLU A 260 14.28 -8.99 8.70
C GLU A 260 15.56 -9.63 9.25
N ASP A 261 16.24 -10.47 8.48
CA ASP A 261 17.48 -11.14 8.89
C ASP A 261 18.64 -10.16 9.11
N TYR A 262 18.60 -8.97 8.48
CA TYR A 262 19.67 -7.97 8.59
C TYR A 262 19.50 -7.00 9.76
N ILE A 263 18.37 -6.99 10.43
CA ILE A 263 18.09 -6.09 11.57
C ILE A 263 19.12 -6.26 12.71
N SER A 264 19.62 -7.49 12.90
CA SER A 264 20.65 -7.77 13.90
C SER A 264 21.96 -7.00 13.69
N ASN A 265 22.25 -6.61 12.44
CA ASN A 265 23.51 -5.96 12.07
C ASN A 265 23.49 -4.43 12.31
N PHE A 266 22.33 -3.84 12.56
CA PHE A 266 22.22 -2.39 12.80
C PHE A 266 22.72 -2.02 14.19
N ASP A 267 23.54 -0.99 14.28
CA ASP A 267 23.91 -0.36 15.55
C ASP A 267 22.81 0.60 16.05
N GLN A 268 23.01 1.19 17.23
CA GLN A 268 22.01 2.09 17.82
C GLN A 268 21.84 3.37 17.00
N SER A 269 22.90 3.87 16.38
CA SER A 269 22.83 5.08 15.55
C SER A 269 22.04 4.84 14.27
N SER A 270 22.23 3.68 13.64
CA SER A 270 21.44 3.24 12.49
C SER A 270 19.97 3.05 12.85
N LEU A 271 19.65 2.47 14.03
CA LEU A 271 18.28 2.34 14.50
C LEU A 271 17.59 3.69 14.68
N SER A 272 18.31 4.74 15.05
CA SER A 272 17.74 6.07 15.26
C SER A 272 17.12 6.69 14.00
N SER A 273 17.64 6.37 12.83
CA SER A 273 17.08 6.81 11.55
C SER A 273 15.87 5.99 11.10
N LEU A 274 15.71 4.75 11.61
CA LEU A 274 14.72 3.79 11.17
C LEU A 274 13.37 3.91 11.87
N TRP A 275 13.37 4.34 13.15
CA TRP A 275 12.18 4.31 14.01
C TRP A 275 11.69 5.69 14.42
N ARG A 276 12.04 6.72 13.66
CA ARG A 276 11.46 8.04 13.93
C ARG A 276 9.99 8.03 13.51
N ASN A 277 9.11 8.26 14.49
CA ASN A 277 7.70 8.46 14.18
C ASN A 277 7.54 9.65 13.22
N MET A 278 6.93 9.41 12.08
CA MET A 278 6.68 10.37 11.02
C MET A 278 5.15 10.57 10.85
N ASP A 279 4.41 10.51 11.95
CA ASP A 279 2.99 10.84 11.89
C ASP A 279 2.83 12.34 11.59
N VAL A 280 2.61 12.64 10.32
CA VAL A 280 2.46 14.02 9.82
C VAL A 280 1.03 14.52 10.05
N ALA A 281 0.09 13.62 10.31
CA ALA A 281 -1.35 13.93 10.44
C ALA A 281 -1.75 14.33 11.86
N HIS A 282 -1.00 13.93 12.89
CA HIS A 282 -1.35 14.13 14.29
C HIS A 282 -0.21 14.74 15.10
N PRO A 283 -0.52 15.47 16.20
CA PRO A 283 0.50 16.00 17.08
C PRO A 283 1.41 14.88 17.61
N LEU A 284 2.70 15.07 17.50
CA LEU A 284 3.69 14.11 17.97
C LEU A 284 3.73 14.14 19.51
N PHE A 285 3.07 13.19 20.13
CA PHE A 285 3.25 12.91 21.53
C PHE A 285 3.91 11.55 21.71
N HIS A 286 4.99 11.49 22.46
CA HIS A 286 5.74 10.25 22.70
C HIS A 286 5.73 9.92 24.18
N PHE A 287 5.16 8.78 24.57
CA PHE A 287 5.22 8.28 25.95
C PHE A 287 6.65 7.86 26.33
N PHE A 288 7.46 7.45 25.35
CA PHE A 288 8.86 7.04 25.54
C PHE A 288 9.64 7.18 24.24
N SER A 289 10.96 6.97 24.32
CA SER A 289 11.81 6.95 23.14
C SER A 289 11.71 5.61 22.40
N GLU A 290 11.09 5.61 21.22
CA GLU A 290 10.99 4.42 20.36
C GLU A 290 12.37 3.83 20.04
N ILE A 291 13.38 4.69 19.81
CA ILE A 291 14.76 4.28 19.51
C ILE A 291 15.36 3.49 20.67
N MET A 292 15.15 3.97 21.91
CA MET A 292 15.70 3.28 23.08
C MET A 292 15.04 1.92 23.29
N LEU A 293 13.72 1.84 23.09
CA LEU A 293 13.01 0.58 23.18
C LEU A 293 13.42 -0.36 22.02
N ALA A 294 13.54 0.15 20.79
CA ALA A 294 14.01 -0.64 19.65
C ALA A 294 15.38 -1.29 19.93
N ALA A 295 16.30 -0.56 20.57
CA ALA A 295 17.59 -1.10 20.97
C ALA A 295 17.48 -2.25 21.99
N GLN A 296 16.52 -2.18 22.95
CA GLN A 296 16.28 -3.28 23.89
C GLN A 296 15.64 -4.47 23.19
N LEU A 297 14.58 -4.25 22.36
CA LEU A 297 13.91 -5.32 21.63
C LEU A 297 14.85 -6.03 20.65
N LYS A 298 15.86 -5.32 20.11
CA LYS A 298 16.92 -5.91 19.30
C LYS A 298 17.76 -6.89 20.12
N LYS A 299 18.20 -6.52 21.34
CA LYS A 299 18.95 -7.41 22.23
C LYS A 299 18.18 -8.70 22.51
N GLU A 300 16.88 -8.59 22.71
CA GLU A 300 15.96 -9.72 22.92
C GLU A 300 15.61 -10.47 21.63
N LYS A 301 16.12 -10.05 20.46
CA LYS A 301 15.86 -10.65 19.13
C LYS A 301 14.38 -10.67 18.71
N ILE A 302 13.59 -9.73 19.20
CA ILE A 302 12.15 -9.64 18.92
C ILE A 302 11.77 -8.36 18.16
N LEU A 303 12.73 -7.47 17.89
CA LEU A 303 12.50 -6.16 17.24
C LEU A 303 11.72 -6.27 15.92
N THR A 304 11.99 -7.31 15.11
CA THR A 304 11.32 -7.51 13.83
C THR A 304 9.80 -7.71 13.94
N SER A 305 9.28 -8.09 15.12
CA SER A 305 7.85 -8.20 15.38
C SER A 305 7.18 -6.86 15.66
N PHE A 306 7.97 -5.82 15.97
CA PHE A 306 7.51 -4.49 16.37
C PHE A 306 7.80 -3.41 15.33
N GLY A 307 8.20 -3.78 14.11
CA GLY A 307 8.27 -2.82 13.00
C GLY A 307 6.91 -2.15 12.79
N ASN A 308 6.90 -0.85 12.44
CA ASN A 308 5.63 -0.10 12.29
C ASN A 308 4.81 -0.61 11.10
N SER A 309 5.47 -1.16 10.09
CA SER A 309 4.84 -1.76 8.92
C SER A 309 5.75 -2.79 8.27
N PHE A 310 5.17 -3.62 7.42
CA PHE A 310 5.87 -4.67 6.68
C PHE A 310 5.67 -4.53 5.19
N LEU A 311 6.70 -4.93 4.44
CA LEU A 311 6.58 -5.35 3.06
C LEU A 311 6.86 -6.86 3.00
N ILE A 312 5.88 -7.64 2.59
CA ILE A 312 6.03 -9.08 2.40
C ILE A 312 6.12 -9.39 0.92
N VAL A 313 7.15 -10.15 0.54
CA VAL A 313 7.36 -10.67 -0.81
C VAL A 313 7.09 -12.16 -0.80
N ALA A 314 5.97 -12.59 -1.39
CA ALA A 314 5.53 -13.99 -1.38
C ALA A 314 5.68 -14.63 -2.77
N LYS A 315 6.22 -15.85 -2.81
CA LYS A 315 6.44 -16.62 -4.05
C LYS A 315 5.39 -17.73 -4.19
N LYS A 316 4.81 -17.82 -5.40
CA LYS A 316 3.84 -18.86 -5.79
C LYS A 316 4.49 -20.21 -6.04
#